data_24f8f6d549bee82400d01d763bdeb3e2
#
_entry.id   24f8f6d549bee82400d01d763bdeb3e2
#
_cell.length_a   1.000
_cell.length_b   1.000
_cell.length_c   1.000
_cell.angle_alpha   90.00
_cell.angle_beta   90.00
_cell.angle_gamma   90.00
#
_symmetry.space_group_name_H-M   'P 1'
#
loop_
_entity.id
_entity.type
_entity.pdbx_description
1 polymer ?
#
loop_
_entity_poly.entity_id
_entity_poly.type
_entity_poly.pdbx_seq_one_letter_code
_entity_poly.pdbx_strand_id
1 'polypeptide(L)'
;MIFSVMASPNRIDILRILNSKGPLTYSELKSLAGFKSKNESGKFAYHLRKLLRQSLVALNKSERRYTITNLGKLVLSLARQIEERSIIESGKMYVRTSHESIEEFNSHKIIQSLVREGSLPLELAQKLRKKLKIEFTNIKLPILQVH
;
A
#
# COMPACT_ATOMS: atom_id res chain seq x y z
N MET A 1 10.00 6.94 18.24
CA MET A 1 8.57 6.74 18.53
C MET A 1 7.85 6.07 17.35
N ILE A 2 6.93 5.16 17.65
CA ILE A 2 6.16 4.38 16.66
C ILE A 2 5.37 5.30 15.70
N PHE A 3 4.81 6.39 16.19
CA PHE A 3 4.08 7.36 15.37
C PHE A 3 4.90 7.94 14.21
N SER A 4 6.20 8.16 14.41
CA SER A 4 7.07 8.63 13.33
C SER A 4 7.23 7.58 12.22
N VAL A 5 7.05 6.30 12.53
CA VAL A 5 7.08 5.22 11.54
C VAL A 5 5.80 5.24 10.70
N MET A 6 4.64 5.39 11.35
CA MET A 6 3.35 5.44 10.67
C MET A 6 3.21 6.67 9.76
N ALA A 7 3.87 7.77 10.09
CA ALA A 7 3.88 8.99 9.27
C ALA A 7 4.72 8.89 7.98
N SER A 8 5.40 7.78 7.75
CA SER A 8 6.27 7.61 6.57
C SER A 8 5.76 6.50 5.66
N PRO A 9 5.24 6.80 4.47
CA PRO A 9 4.79 5.80 3.51
C PRO A 9 5.85 4.74 3.21
N ASN A 10 7.09 5.15 2.98
CA ASN A 10 8.20 4.23 2.70
C ASN A 10 8.42 3.18 3.80
N ARG A 11 8.20 3.54 5.07
CA ARG A 11 8.35 2.58 6.18
C ARG A 11 7.18 1.61 6.26
N ILE A 12 5.98 2.09 6.02
CA ILE A 12 4.80 1.23 5.92
C ILE A 12 4.94 0.26 4.75
N ASP A 13 5.45 0.71 3.60
CA ASP A 13 5.68 -0.15 2.43
C ASP A 13 6.72 -1.24 2.71
N ILE A 14 7.82 -0.91 3.41
CA ILE A 14 8.80 -1.91 3.85
C ILE A 14 8.14 -2.97 4.74
N LEU A 15 7.30 -2.56 5.69
CA LEU A 15 6.56 -3.50 6.56
C LEU A 15 5.57 -4.36 5.76
N ARG A 16 4.85 -3.79 4.80
CA ARG A 16 3.93 -4.52 3.90
C ARG A 16 4.67 -5.59 3.09
N ILE A 17 5.81 -5.23 2.51
CA ILE A 17 6.63 -6.15 1.72
C ILE A 17 7.11 -7.32 2.57
N LEU A 18 7.66 -7.05 3.76
CA LEU A 18 8.11 -8.10 4.67
C LEU A 18 6.97 -8.98 5.17
N ASN A 19 5.77 -8.40 5.36
CA ASN A 19 4.60 -9.17 5.78
C ASN A 19 4.08 -10.10 4.67
N SER A 20 4.13 -9.67 3.42
CA SER A 20 3.61 -10.43 2.27
C SER A 20 4.62 -11.41 1.68
N LYS A 21 5.90 -11.06 1.64
CA LYS A 21 6.95 -11.87 0.99
C LYS A 21 7.75 -12.72 1.98
N GLY A 22 7.67 -12.42 3.29
CA GLY A 22 8.45 -13.10 4.30
C GLY A 22 9.88 -12.57 4.43
N PRO A 23 10.82 -13.39 4.91
CA PRO A 23 12.20 -12.98 5.12
C PRO A 23 12.92 -12.62 3.83
N LEU A 24 13.51 -11.41 3.77
CA LEU A 24 14.21 -10.89 2.59
C LEU A 24 15.60 -10.40 2.94
N THR A 25 16.53 -10.53 1.99
CA THR A 25 17.85 -9.90 2.08
C THR A 25 17.74 -8.38 1.91
N TYR A 26 18.80 -7.67 2.25
CA TYR A 26 18.85 -6.21 2.08
C TYR A 26 18.58 -5.78 0.63
N SER A 27 19.20 -6.46 -0.34
CA SER A 27 19.08 -6.12 -1.76
C SER A 27 17.68 -6.39 -2.30
N GLU A 28 17.09 -7.53 -1.95
CA GLU A 28 15.71 -7.88 -2.32
C GLU A 28 14.72 -6.86 -1.76
N LEU A 29 14.82 -6.57 -0.46
CA LEU A 29 13.94 -5.63 0.21
C LEU A 29 14.07 -4.21 -0.35
N LYS A 30 15.30 -3.76 -0.60
CA LYS A 30 15.58 -2.46 -1.23
C LYS A 30 14.92 -2.35 -2.61
N SER A 31 15.11 -3.37 -3.44
CA SER A 31 14.56 -3.42 -4.81
C SER A 31 13.03 -3.41 -4.80
N LEU A 32 12.41 -4.24 -3.97
CA LEU A 32 10.94 -4.34 -3.85
C LEU A 32 10.32 -3.06 -3.27
N ALA A 33 11.02 -2.38 -2.37
CA ALA A 33 10.58 -1.10 -1.81
C ALA A 33 10.77 0.10 -2.77
N GLY A 34 11.19 -0.15 -4.03
CA GLY A 34 11.28 0.87 -5.05
C GLY A 34 12.56 1.70 -5.07
N PHE A 35 13.52 1.42 -4.18
CA PHE A 35 14.81 2.13 -4.13
C PHE A 35 15.82 1.52 -5.11
N LYS A 36 15.63 1.78 -6.41
CA LYS A 36 16.41 1.12 -7.47
C LYS A 36 17.78 1.75 -7.70
N SER A 37 17.92 3.06 -7.48
CA SER A 37 19.18 3.75 -7.77
C SER A 37 20.21 3.61 -6.66
N LYS A 38 21.49 3.79 -7.02
CA LYS A 38 22.59 3.82 -6.04
C LYS A 38 22.45 4.99 -5.05
N ASN A 39 21.96 6.12 -5.53
CA ASN A 39 21.78 7.34 -4.73
C ASN A 39 20.66 7.21 -3.68
N GLU A 40 19.75 6.24 -3.84
CA GLU A 40 18.66 6.00 -2.89
C GLU A 40 19.04 5.01 -1.77
N SER A 41 20.22 4.40 -1.85
CA SER A 41 20.67 3.43 -0.84
C SER A 41 20.76 4.04 0.57
N GLY A 42 21.17 5.30 0.66
CA GLY A 42 21.22 6.03 1.95
C GLY A 42 19.82 6.26 2.54
N LYS A 43 18.86 6.63 1.69
CA LYS A 43 17.46 6.81 2.11
C LYS A 43 16.85 5.50 2.60
N PHE A 44 17.03 4.43 1.84
CA PHE A 44 16.55 3.10 2.23
C PHE A 44 17.17 2.64 3.55
N ALA A 45 18.51 2.73 3.67
CA ALA A 45 19.21 2.37 4.90
C ALA A 45 18.71 3.16 6.11
N TYR A 46 18.42 4.46 5.94
CA TYR A 46 17.82 5.29 6.98
C TYR A 46 16.47 4.78 7.44
N HIS A 47 15.56 4.48 6.51
CA HIS A 47 14.24 3.95 6.83
C HIS A 47 14.33 2.59 7.53
N LEU A 48 15.14 1.67 6.99
CA LEU A 48 15.32 0.34 7.56
C LEU A 48 15.93 0.40 8.98
N ARG A 49 16.91 1.27 9.19
CA ARG A 49 17.53 1.47 10.52
C ARG A 49 16.53 1.99 11.54
N LYS A 50 15.61 2.87 11.13
CA LYS A 50 14.51 3.35 12.00
C LYS A 50 13.58 2.23 12.40
N LEU A 51 13.23 1.34 11.47
CA LEU A 51 12.37 0.17 11.75
C LEU A 51 13.05 -0.82 12.70
N LEU A 52 14.36 -1.08 12.51
CA LEU A 52 15.14 -1.92 13.40
C LEU A 52 15.23 -1.34 14.83
N ARG A 53 15.46 -0.03 14.95
CA ARG A 53 15.53 0.65 16.26
C ARG A 53 14.20 0.60 17.03
N GLN A 54 13.09 0.58 16.33
CA GLN A 54 11.75 0.48 16.93
C GLN A 54 11.29 -0.97 17.12
N SER A 55 12.15 -1.95 16.86
CA SER A 55 11.85 -3.38 16.95
C SER A 55 10.67 -3.83 16.07
N LEU A 56 10.38 -3.11 15.00
CA LEU A 56 9.33 -3.45 14.04
C LEU A 56 9.81 -4.44 12.97
N VAL A 57 11.11 -4.45 12.74
CA VAL A 57 11.83 -5.38 11.87
C VAL A 57 12.97 -5.99 12.68
N ALA A 58 13.22 -7.27 12.48
CA ALA A 58 14.36 -7.98 13.03
C ALA A 58 15.30 -8.44 11.92
N LEU A 59 16.59 -8.50 12.22
CA LEU A 59 17.63 -9.06 11.34
C LEU A 59 18.06 -10.41 11.87
N ASN A 60 17.83 -11.46 11.11
CA ASN A 60 18.50 -12.75 11.33
C ASN A 60 19.94 -12.66 10.82
N LYS A 61 20.90 -12.59 11.73
CA LYS A 61 22.32 -12.39 11.39
C LYS A 61 22.93 -13.60 10.66
N SER A 62 22.47 -14.82 10.97
CA SER A 62 22.98 -16.04 10.34
C SER A 62 22.59 -16.12 8.87
N GLU A 63 21.34 -15.81 8.56
CA GLU A 63 20.79 -15.84 7.21
C GLU A 63 20.92 -14.50 6.45
N ARG A 64 21.31 -13.44 7.16
CA ARG A 64 21.33 -12.06 6.65
C ARG A 64 20.00 -11.61 6.04
N ARG A 65 18.89 -12.04 6.65
CA ARG A 65 17.52 -11.73 6.22
C ARG A 65 16.78 -10.88 7.24
N TYR A 66 15.98 -9.96 6.73
CA TYR A 66 15.10 -9.11 7.52
C TYR A 66 13.71 -9.74 7.60
N THR A 67 13.10 -9.69 8.77
CA THR A 67 11.75 -10.19 9.03
C THR A 67 10.92 -9.14 9.75
N ILE A 68 9.62 -9.14 9.52
CA ILE A 68 8.70 -8.32 10.30
C ILE A 68 8.47 -8.98 11.67
N THR A 69 8.48 -8.18 12.72
CA THR A 69 8.17 -8.64 14.09
C THR A 69 6.66 -8.65 14.34
N ASN A 70 6.23 -9.25 15.45
CA ASN A 70 4.82 -9.17 15.87
C ASN A 70 4.38 -7.73 16.13
N LEU A 71 5.26 -6.90 16.69
CA LEU A 71 5.00 -5.47 16.85
C LEU A 71 4.87 -4.77 15.50
N GLY A 72 5.72 -5.12 14.52
CA GLY A 72 5.62 -4.63 13.15
C GLY A 72 4.30 -4.96 12.48
N LYS A 73 3.81 -6.20 12.67
CA LYS A 73 2.50 -6.64 12.17
C LYS A 73 1.35 -5.86 12.82
N LEU A 74 1.44 -5.61 14.11
CA LEU A 74 0.44 -4.81 14.83
C LEU A 74 0.39 -3.38 14.31
N VAL A 75 1.55 -2.73 14.14
CA VAL A 75 1.64 -1.37 13.59
C VAL A 75 1.06 -1.32 12.17
N LEU A 76 1.34 -2.32 11.34
CA LEU A 76 0.80 -2.42 9.99
C LEU A 76 -0.73 -2.56 10.00
N SER A 77 -1.27 -3.39 10.89
CA SER A 77 -2.73 -3.56 11.06
C SER A 77 -3.42 -2.26 11.50
N LEU A 78 -2.83 -1.54 12.46
CA LEU A 78 -3.36 -0.26 12.93
C LEU A 78 -3.28 0.82 11.85
N ALA A 79 -2.18 0.90 11.10
CA ALA A 79 -2.06 1.81 9.98
C ALA A 79 -3.16 1.58 8.94
N ARG A 80 -3.43 0.32 8.61
CA ARG A 80 -4.52 -0.06 7.71
C ARG A 80 -5.90 0.37 8.23
N GLN A 81 -6.19 0.15 9.51
CA GLN A 81 -7.46 0.55 10.11
C GLN A 81 -7.65 2.08 10.09
N ILE A 82 -6.58 2.84 10.34
CA ILE A 82 -6.62 4.31 10.26
C ILE A 82 -6.88 4.76 8.81
N GLU A 83 -6.19 4.17 7.83
CA GLU A 83 -6.42 4.46 6.41
C GLU A 83 -7.87 4.18 6.00
N GLU A 84 -8.41 3.02 6.37
CA GLU A 84 -9.80 2.63 6.06
C GLU A 84 -10.83 3.58 6.69
N ARG A 85 -10.64 3.99 7.93
CA ARG A 85 -11.52 4.97 8.60
C ARG A 85 -11.42 6.37 7.98
N SER A 86 -10.22 6.81 7.66
CA SER A 86 -10.00 8.10 6.99
C SER A 86 -10.72 8.17 5.63
N ILE A 87 -10.76 7.06 4.90
CA ILE A 87 -11.49 6.94 3.65
C ILE A 87 -13.00 7.11 3.86
N ILE A 88 -13.56 6.43 4.85
CA ILE A 88 -14.99 6.50 5.16
C ILE A 88 -15.39 7.92 5.54
N GLU A 89 -14.59 8.58 6.36
CA GLU A 89 -14.86 9.95 6.81
C GLU A 89 -14.70 11.00 5.70
N SER A 90 -13.77 10.78 4.76
CA SER A 90 -13.55 11.72 3.65
C SER A 90 -14.65 11.73 2.60
N GLY A 91 -15.52 10.71 2.59
CA GLY A 91 -16.56 10.53 1.57
C GLY A 91 -16.02 10.28 0.15
N LYS A 92 -14.71 10.15 0.01
CA LYS A 92 -14.06 9.83 -1.27
C LYS A 92 -14.05 8.34 -1.50
N MET A 93 -14.14 7.95 -2.75
CA MET A 93 -14.04 6.55 -3.13
C MET A 93 -12.58 6.17 -3.39
N TYR A 94 -12.15 5.07 -2.79
CA TYR A 94 -10.81 4.54 -2.97
C TYR A 94 -10.88 3.08 -3.41
N VAL A 95 -9.86 2.63 -4.11
CA VAL A 95 -9.69 1.23 -4.51
C VAL A 95 -8.38 0.70 -3.97
N ARG A 96 -8.39 -0.56 -3.56
CA ARG A 96 -7.18 -1.26 -3.19
C ARG A 96 -6.53 -1.81 -4.44
N THR A 97 -5.27 -1.48 -4.64
CA THR A 97 -4.49 -2.00 -5.76
C THR A 97 -3.96 -3.41 -5.46
N SER A 98 -3.48 -4.10 -6.48
CA SER A 98 -2.83 -5.42 -6.35
C SER A 98 -1.59 -5.41 -5.44
N HIS A 99 -1.02 -4.24 -5.19
CA HIS A 99 0.11 -4.04 -4.27
C HIS A 99 -0.31 -3.64 -2.85
N GLU A 100 -1.59 -3.86 -2.50
CA GLU A 100 -2.18 -3.50 -1.21
C GLU A 100 -2.13 -2.00 -0.86
N SER A 101 -1.77 -1.15 -1.79
CA SER A 101 -1.88 0.30 -1.64
C SER A 101 -3.32 0.75 -1.88
N ILE A 102 -3.72 1.81 -1.18
CA ILE A 102 -5.04 2.43 -1.34
C ILE A 102 -4.84 3.68 -2.21
N GLU A 103 -5.52 3.73 -3.34
CA GLU A 103 -5.50 4.87 -4.25
C GLU A 103 -6.90 5.44 -4.40
N GLU A 104 -6.99 6.77 -4.53
CA GLU A 104 -8.27 7.42 -4.86
C GLU A 104 -8.80 6.87 -6.19
N PHE A 105 -10.08 6.50 -6.20
CA PHE A 105 -10.73 5.96 -7.38
C PHE A 105 -10.70 6.99 -8.52
N ASN A 106 -9.96 6.68 -9.56
CA ASN A 106 -9.89 7.50 -10.75
C ASN A 106 -10.40 6.69 -11.95
N SER A 107 -11.64 7.02 -12.38
CA SER A 107 -12.27 6.37 -13.51
C SER A 107 -11.43 6.46 -14.81
N HIS A 108 -10.58 7.48 -14.91
CA HIS A 108 -9.70 7.66 -16.08
C HIS A 108 -8.58 6.62 -16.13
N LYS A 109 -7.98 6.28 -14.98
CA LYS A 109 -6.98 5.20 -14.89
C LYS A 109 -7.55 3.85 -15.28
N ILE A 110 -8.79 3.54 -14.87
CA ILE A 110 -9.47 2.28 -15.23
C ILE A 110 -9.66 2.18 -16.74
N ILE A 111 -10.04 3.28 -17.39
CA ILE A 111 -10.24 3.30 -18.84
C ILE A 111 -8.93 3.10 -19.56
N GLN A 112 -7.87 3.79 -19.13
CA GLN A 112 -6.55 3.60 -19.70
C GLN A 112 -6.07 2.14 -19.58
N SER A 113 -6.32 1.50 -18.43
CA SER A 113 -5.99 0.09 -18.23
C SER A 113 -6.83 -0.83 -19.14
N LEU A 114 -8.14 -0.61 -19.24
CA LEU A 114 -9.02 -1.37 -20.12
C LEU A 114 -8.68 -1.23 -21.61
N VAL A 115 -8.29 -0.02 -22.04
CA VAL A 115 -7.86 0.22 -23.42
C VAL A 115 -6.51 -0.42 -23.70
N ARG A 116 -5.57 -0.30 -22.75
CA ARG A 116 -4.20 -0.76 -22.92
C ARG A 116 -4.05 -2.28 -22.77
N GLU A 117 -4.73 -2.88 -21.81
CA GLU A 117 -4.61 -4.31 -21.46
C GLU A 117 -5.71 -5.17 -22.09
N GLY A 118 -6.91 -4.62 -22.25
CA GLY A 118 -8.07 -5.31 -22.79
C GLY A 118 -8.29 -5.13 -24.28
N SER A 119 -7.45 -4.35 -24.98
CA SER A 119 -7.62 -4.02 -26.42
C SER A 119 -9.04 -3.53 -26.75
N LEU A 120 -9.72 -2.92 -25.80
CA LEU A 120 -11.08 -2.42 -25.96
C LEU A 120 -11.10 -1.12 -26.77
N PRO A 121 -12.02 -0.98 -27.74
CA PRO A 121 -12.21 0.29 -28.47
C PRO A 121 -12.52 1.42 -27.49
N LEU A 122 -11.91 2.59 -27.72
CA LEU A 122 -12.03 3.76 -26.85
C LEU A 122 -13.48 4.18 -26.58
N GLU A 123 -14.38 4.01 -27.57
CA GLU A 123 -15.80 4.32 -27.44
C GLU A 123 -16.52 3.41 -26.43
N LEU A 124 -16.18 2.12 -26.43
CA LEU A 124 -16.73 1.14 -25.47
C LEU A 124 -16.22 1.42 -24.06
N ALA A 125 -14.95 1.76 -23.93
CA ALA A 125 -14.34 2.13 -22.65
C ALA A 125 -14.98 3.40 -22.06
N GLN A 126 -15.32 4.37 -22.90
CA GLN A 126 -16.03 5.60 -22.50
C GLN A 126 -17.49 5.33 -22.09
N LYS A 127 -18.20 4.41 -22.76
CA LYS A 127 -19.54 3.98 -22.36
C LYS A 127 -19.53 3.27 -21.01
N LEU A 128 -18.57 2.38 -20.78
CA LEU A 128 -18.37 1.71 -19.50
C LEU A 128 -18.09 2.71 -18.37
N ARG A 129 -17.31 3.75 -18.65
CA ARG A 129 -17.05 4.83 -17.69
C ARG A 129 -18.33 5.53 -17.23
N LYS A 130 -19.19 5.91 -18.17
CA LYS A 130 -20.47 6.56 -17.83
C LYS A 130 -21.33 5.65 -16.97
N LYS A 131 -21.40 4.36 -17.32
CA LYS A 131 -22.20 3.37 -16.60
C LYS A 131 -21.66 3.11 -15.18
N LEU A 132 -20.34 2.94 -15.04
CA LEU A 132 -19.68 2.76 -13.73
C LEU A 132 -19.86 4.00 -12.84
N LYS A 133 -19.75 5.22 -13.40
CA LYS A 133 -19.94 6.46 -12.62
C LYS A 133 -21.37 6.59 -12.10
N ILE A 134 -22.38 6.12 -12.82
CA ILE A 134 -23.78 6.12 -12.41
C ILE A 134 -24.04 5.05 -11.35
N GLU A 135 -23.51 3.84 -11.51
CA GLU A 135 -23.69 2.76 -10.54
C GLU A 135 -23.00 3.06 -9.21
N PHE A 136 -21.78 3.60 -9.23
CA PHE A 136 -21.03 3.96 -8.01
C PHE A 136 -21.62 5.16 -7.26
N THR A 137 -22.30 6.09 -7.93
CA THR A 137 -23.03 7.17 -7.24
C THR A 137 -24.32 6.67 -6.56
N ASN A 138 -24.86 5.55 -6.97
CA ASN A 138 -26.06 4.94 -6.41
C ASN A 138 -25.77 3.92 -5.29
N ILE A 139 -24.53 3.49 -5.08
CA ILE A 139 -24.15 2.63 -3.96
C ILE A 139 -24.01 3.52 -2.72
N LYS A 140 -25.10 3.68 -1.96
CA LYS A 140 -25.06 4.04 -0.55
C LYS A 140 -24.36 2.88 0.17
N LEU A 141 -23.10 3.06 0.58
CA LEU A 141 -22.42 2.12 1.45
C LEU A 141 -23.28 1.90 2.70
N PRO A 142 -23.64 0.66 3.05
CA PRO A 142 -24.32 0.41 4.29
C PRO A 142 -23.41 0.86 5.42
N ILE A 143 -23.92 1.77 6.24
CA ILE A 143 -23.29 2.14 7.51
C ILE A 143 -23.31 0.87 8.36
N LEU A 144 -22.17 0.21 8.48
CA LEU A 144 -21.98 -0.85 9.45
C LEU A 144 -22.03 -0.19 10.85
N GLN A 145 -23.23 -0.22 11.42
CA GLN A 145 -23.38 0.03 12.85
C GLN A 145 -22.72 -1.13 13.58
N VAL A 146 -21.56 -0.83 14.17
CA VAL A 146 -20.93 -1.72 15.15
C VAL A 146 -21.61 -1.40 16.48
N HIS A 147 -22.41 -2.33 16.99
CA HIS A 147 -22.84 -2.37 18.37
C HIS A 147 -21.70 -2.83 19.26
#